data_1f9de9c6a76964bebbc142354dabc00f
#
_entry.id   1f9de9c6a76964bebbc142354dabc00f
#
_cell.length_a   1.000
_cell.length_b   1.000
_cell.length_c   1.000
_cell.angle_alpha   90.00
_cell.angle_beta   90.00
_cell.angle_gamma   90.00
#
_symmetry.space_group_name_H-M   'P 1'
#
loop_
_entity.id
_entity.type
_entity.pdbx_description
1 polymer ?
#
loop_
_entity_poly.entity_id
_entity_poly.type
_entity_poly.pdbx_seq_one_letter_code
_entity_poly.pdbx_strand_id
1 'polypeptide(L)'
;MEVIYDYFKGLLTLPQIIGVVALIVAITSFQQNVPKRMIICQLISSTLFTVHFFMIGAVTGAAINLMSAVRAVIYAQTDKKWATHPIWTWIFVGISVLIGVFSWEGLKSILPVLGSVCFTISFRMKTAKLVRLVSFPSSPLWIVIIL
;
A
#
# COMPACT_ATOMS: atom_id res chain seq x y z
N MET A 1 34.01 1.24 14.15
CA MET A 1 33.55 -0.06 13.63
C MET A 1 32.38 -0.62 14.43
N GLU A 2 32.42 -0.60 15.74
CA GLU A 2 31.34 -1.12 16.62
C GLU A 2 30.01 -0.38 16.40
N VAL A 3 30.02 0.94 16.26
CA VAL A 3 28.80 1.74 16.02
C VAL A 3 28.12 1.36 14.71
N ILE A 4 28.89 1.06 13.67
CA ILE A 4 28.36 0.62 12.37
C ILE A 4 27.79 -0.79 12.49
N TYR A 5 28.47 -1.66 13.24
CA TYR A 5 28.02 -3.02 13.48
C TYR A 5 26.71 -3.08 14.28
N ASP A 6 26.60 -2.27 15.33
CA ASP A 6 25.37 -2.15 16.14
C ASP A 6 24.21 -1.54 15.32
N TYR A 7 24.51 -0.59 14.44
CA TYR A 7 23.52 -0.03 13.52
C TYR A 7 22.98 -1.08 12.53
N PHE A 8 23.87 -1.90 11.94
CA PHE A 8 23.47 -3.01 11.08
C PHE A 8 22.73 -4.10 11.84
N LYS A 9 23.08 -4.37 13.07
CA LYS A 9 22.40 -5.34 13.93
C LYS A 9 20.97 -4.88 14.28
N GLY A 10 20.78 -3.58 14.49
CA GLY A 10 19.47 -2.96 14.66
C GLY A 10 18.62 -2.98 13.38
N LEU A 11 19.26 -2.90 12.20
CA LEU A 11 18.60 -3.00 10.88
C LEU A 11 18.15 -4.43 10.53
N LEU A 12 18.74 -5.44 11.14
CA LEU A 12 18.43 -6.85 10.91
C LEU A 12 17.38 -7.42 11.88
N THR A 13 16.59 -6.56 12.51
CA THR A 13 15.46 -7.03 13.33
C THR A 13 14.38 -7.65 12.42
N LEU A 14 13.64 -8.62 12.99
CA LEU A 14 12.58 -9.31 12.25
C LEU A 14 11.60 -8.36 11.55
N PRO A 15 11.11 -7.26 12.18
CA PRO A 15 10.26 -6.30 11.50
C PRO A 15 10.92 -5.65 10.29
N GLN A 16 12.20 -5.32 10.36
CA GLN A 16 12.93 -4.69 9.26
C GLN A 16 13.07 -5.64 8.05
N ILE A 17 13.36 -6.91 8.32
CA ILE A 17 13.45 -7.95 7.27
C ILE A 17 12.10 -8.07 6.56
N ILE A 18 11.00 -8.12 7.29
CA ILE A 18 9.65 -8.18 6.74
C ILE A 18 9.35 -6.92 5.89
N GLY A 19 9.74 -5.74 6.38
CA GLY A 19 9.58 -4.48 5.64
C GLY A 19 10.36 -4.45 4.33
N VAL A 20 11.61 -4.94 4.33
CA VAL A 20 12.43 -5.03 3.11
C VAL A 20 11.83 -6.02 2.11
N VAL A 21 11.39 -7.18 2.56
CA VAL A 21 10.72 -8.17 1.69
C VAL A 21 9.43 -7.57 1.10
N ALA A 22 8.64 -6.88 1.93
CA ALA A 22 7.43 -6.18 1.47
C ALA A 22 7.74 -5.14 0.38
N LEU A 23 8.82 -4.39 0.55
CA LEU A 23 9.26 -3.39 -0.43
C LEU A 23 9.70 -4.05 -1.75
N ILE A 24 10.47 -5.13 -1.70
CA ILE A 24 10.88 -5.87 -2.90
C ILE A 24 9.65 -6.38 -3.66
N VAL A 25 8.67 -6.95 -2.97
CA VAL A 25 7.41 -7.42 -3.58
C VAL A 25 6.64 -6.25 -4.18
N ALA A 26 6.58 -5.10 -3.49
CA ALA A 26 5.93 -3.89 -4.01
C ALA A 26 6.57 -3.40 -5.31
N ILE A 27 7.91 -3.33 -5.36
CA ILE A 27 8.63 -2.93 -6.57
C ILE A 27 8.39 -3.94 -7.71
N THR A 28 8.43 -5.24 -7.41
CA THR A 28 8.17 -6.31 -8.38
C THR A 28 6.76 -6.21 -8.96
N SER A 29 5.78 -5.75 -8.17
CA SER A 29 4.42 -5.59 -8.65
C SER A 29 4.32 -4.64 -9.86
N PHE A 30 5.08 -3.55 -9.85
CA PHE A 30 5.08 -2.58 -10.95
C PHE A 30 5.75 -3.09 -12.23
N GLN A 31 6.49 -4.18 -12.15
CA GLN A 31 7.12 -4.82 -13.32
C GLN A 31 6.19 -5.84 -14.00
N GLN A 32 5.07 -6.18 -13.38
CA GLN A 32 4.12 -7.12 -13.95
C GLN A 32 3.38 -6.50 -15.15
N ASN A 33 3.21 -7.28 -16.20
CA ASN A 33 2.49 -6.85 -17.42
C ASN A 33 0.99 -7.16 -17.37
N VAL A 34 0.55 -7.96 -16.43
CA VAL A 34 -0.85 -8.36 -16.26
C VAL A 34 -1.42 -7.66 -15.02
N PRO A 35 -2.52 -6.89 -15.14
CA PRO A 35 -3.10 -6.16 -14.00
C PRO A 35 -3.43 -7.05 -12.81
N LYS A 36 -3.97 -8.24 -13.05
CA LYS A 36 -4.28 -9.21 -11.98
C LYS A 36 -3.04 -9.62 -11.19
N ARG A 37 -1.91 -9.85 -11.85
CA ARG A 37 -0.63 -10.17 -11.19
C ARG A 37 -0.10 -8.99 -10.37
N MET A 38 -0.24 -7.77 -10.89
CA MET A 38 0.11 -6.56 -10.14
C MET A 38 -0.69 -6.48 -8.83
N ILE A 39 -2.00 -6.69 -8.90
CA ILE A 39 -2.88 -6.63 -7.73
C ILE A 39 -2.54 -7.72 -6.71
N ILE A 40 -2.24 -8.93 -7.16
CA ILE A 40 -1.81 -10.05 -6.27
C ILE A 40 -0.49 -9.71 -5.57
N CYS A 41 0.48 -9.16 -6.30
CA CYS A 41 1.74 -8.71 -5.69
C CYS A 41 1.51 -7.57 -4.68
N GLN A 42 0.61 -6.64 -4.98
CA GLN A 42 0.22 -5.59 -4.05
C GLN A 42 -0.49 -6.15 -2.80
N LEU A 43 -1.31 -7.19 -2.96
CA LEU A 43 -1.92 -7.88 -1.83
C LEU A 43 -0.85 -8.47 -0.89
N ILE A 44 0.11 -9.18 -1.44
CA ILE A 44 1.21 -9.78 -0.66
C ILE A 44 2.02 -8.69 0.03
N SER A 45 2.41 -7.65 -0.69
CA SER A 45 3.16 -6.52 -0.15
C SER A 45 2.40 -5.79 0.97
N SER A 46 1.12 -5.49 0.76
CA SER A 46 0.29 -4.80 1.77
C SER A 46 0.11 -5.63 3.03
N THR A 47 -0.03 -6.95 2.89
CA THR A 47 -0.11 -7.87 4.03
C THR A 47 1.19 -7.87 4.83
N LEU A 48 2.32 -7.94 4.16
CA LEU A 48 3.65 -7.89 4.80
C LEU A 48 3.88 -6.52 5.48
N PHE A 49 3.52 -5.42 4.84
CA PHE A 49 3.59 -4.10 5.46
C PHE A 49 2.66 -3.95 6.67
N THR A 50 1.47 -4.56 6.63
CA THR A 50 0.57 -4.57 7.79
C THR A 50 1.26 -5.22 9.00
N VAL A 51 1.87 -6.39 8.80
CA VAL A 51 2.61 -7.09 9.87
C VAL A 51 3.80 -6.25 10.33
N HIS A 52 4.58 -5.70 9.40
CA HIS A 52 5.73 -4.85 9.71
C HIS A 52 5.33 -3.64 10.57
N PHE A 53 4.33 -2.87 10.13
CA PHE A 53 3.88 -1.69 10.87
C PHE A 53 3.24 -2.03 12.21
N PHE A 54 2.54 -3.15 12.30
CA PHE A 54 1.99 -3.62 13.57
C PHE A 54 3.10 -3.97 14.57
N MET A 55 4.16 -4.63 14.12
CA MET A 55 5.31 -5.01 14.97
C MET A 55 6.10 -3.80 15.49
N ILE A 56 6.17 -2.72 14.73
CA ILE A 56 6.85 -1.48 15.17
C ILE A 56 5.93 -0.50 15.90
N GLY A 57 4.67 -0.87 16.14
CA GLY A 57 3.69 -0.04 16.85
C GLY A 57 3.06 1.08 16.03
N ALA A 58 3.28 1.13 14.71
CA ALA A 58 2.68 2.11 13.81
C ALA A 58 1.26 1.70 13.39
N VAL A 59 0.30 1.82 14.30
CA VAL A 59 -1.07 1.32 14.13
C VAL A 59 -1.78 1.93 12.92
N THR A 60 -1.60 3.22 12.66
CA THR A 60 -2.19 3.90 11.50
C THR A 60 -1.66 3.33 10.18
N GLY A 61 -0.35 3.12 10.09
CA GLY A 61 0.27 2.50 8.92
C GLY A 61 -0.22 1.07 8.71
N ALA A 62 -0.36 0.30 9.79
CA ALA A 62 -0.92 -1.05 9.75
C ALA A 62 -2.37 -1.05 9.25
N ALA A 63 -3.22 -0.14 9.74
CA ALA A 63 -4.63 -0.03 9.34
C ALA A 63 -4.77 0.32 7.84
N ILE A 64 -3.99 1.27 7.33
CA ILE A 64 -3.99 1.66 5.92
C ILE A 64 -3.56 0.49 5.02
N ASN A 65 -2.52 -0.24 5.42
CA ASN A 65 -2.05 -1.38 4.65
C ASN A 65 -3.01 -2.57 4.72
N LEU A 66 -3.64 -2.81 5.86
CA LEU A 66 -4.70 -3.81 5.99
C LEU A 66 -5.88 -3.50 5.05
N MET A 67 -6.33 -2.24 5.02
CA MET A 67 -7.36 -1.81 4.08
C MET A 67 -6.92 -2.00 2.63
N SER A 68 -5.66 -1.72 2.32
CA SER A 68 -5.09 -1.93 0.98
C SER A 68 -5.07 -3.42 0.60
N ALA A 69 -4.78 -4.31 1.55
CA ALA A 69 -4.84 -5.75 1.34
C ALA A 69 -6.28 -6.22 1.05
N VAL A 70 -7.25 -5.77 1.83
CA VAL A 70 -8.68 -6.09 1.60
C VAL A 70 -9.13 -5.59 0.23
N ARG A 71 -8.76 -4.37 -0.14
CA ARG A 71 -9.03 -3.79 -1.46
C ARG A 71 -8.43 -4.64 -2.58
N ALA A 72 -7.19 -5.07 -2.44
CA ALA A 72 -6.53 -5.92 -3.43
C ALA A 72 -7.21 -7.28 -3.59
N VAL A 73 -7.69 -7.89 -2.51
CA VAL A 73 -8.48 -9.14 -2.56
C VAL A 73 -9.74 -8.95 -3.41
N ILE A 74 -10.47 -7.86 -3.19
CA ILE A 74 -11.71 -7.59 -3.93
C ILE A 74 -11.42 -7.32 -5.39
N TYR A 75 -10.45 -6.47 -5.70
CA TYR A 75 -10.11 -6.13 -7.09
C TYR A 75 -9.39 -7.24 -7.86
N ALA A 76 -8.78 -8.22 -7.17
CA ALA A 76 -8.24 -9.40 -7.82
C ALA A 76 -9.33 -10.35 -8.34
N GLN A 77 -10.56 -10.25 -7.83
CA GLN A 77 -11.72 -11.08 -8.22
C GLN A 77 -12.52 -10.43 -9.35
N THR A 78 -11.86 -9.97 -10.40
CA THR A 78 -12.49 -9.32 -11.56
C THR A 78 -13.47 -10.24 -12.33
N ASP A 79 -13.40 -11.54 -12.11
CA ASP A 79 -14.30 -12.53 -12.73
C ASP A 79 -15.72 -12.49 -12.13
N LYS A 80 -15.88 -11.85 -10.97
CA LYS A 80 -17.16 -11.77 -10.26
C LYS A 80 -17.81 -10.41 -10.44
N LYS A 81 -19.08 -10.38 -10.83
CA LYS A 81 -19.85 -9.14 -11.06
C LYS A 81 -19.91 -8.24 -9.83
N TRP A 82 -19.99 -8.80 -8.63
CA TRP A 82 -20.05 -8.03 -7.40
C TRP A 82 -18.74 -7.30 -7.10
N ALA A 83 -17.60 -7.89 -7.45
CA ALA A 83 -16.27 -7.29 -7.24
C ALA A 83 -15.97 -6.15 -8.23
N THR A 84 -16.61 -6.15 -9.40
CA THR A 84 -16.42 -5.11 -10.42
C THR A 84 -17.37 -3.92 -10.26
N HIS A 85 -18.27 -3.95 -9.29
CA HIS A 85 -19.26 -2.89 -9.07
C HIS A 85 -18.58 -1.59 -8.62
N PRO A 86 -18.96 -0.42 -9.17
CA PRO A 86 -18.36 0.89 -8.83
C PRO A 86 -18.45 1.29 -7.35
N ILE A 87 -19.43 0.73 -6.62
CA ILE A 87 -19.63 1.04 -5.21
C ILE A 87 -18.40 0.76 -4.35
N TRP A 88 -17.60 -0.25 -4.70
CA TRP A 88 -16.37 -0.59 -4.00
C TRP A 88 -15.34 0.56 -4.03
N THR A 89 -15.25 1.26 -5.14
CA THR A 89 -14.37 2.44 -5.25
C THR A 89 -14.78 3.51 -4.24
N TRP A 90 -16.06 3.82 -4.15
CA TRP A 90 -16.59 4.81 -3.21
C TRP A 90 -16.43 4.39 -1.75
N ILE A 91 -16.63 3.09 -1.45
CA ILE A 91 -16.41 2.53 -0.12
C ILE A 91 -14.94 2.72 0.29
N PHE A 92 -13.99 2.35 -0.55
CA PHE A 92 -12.56 2.48 -0.23
C PHE A 92 -12.09 3.93 -0.17
N VAL A 93 -12.61 4.80 -1.02
CA VAL A 93 -12.33 6.25 -0.93
C VAL A 93 -12.87 6.79 0.39
N GLY A 94 -14.11 6.45 0.76
CA GLY A 94 -14.70 6.85 2.02
C GLY A 94 -13.91 6.38 3.23
N ILE A 95 -13.49 5.12 3.26
CA ILE A 95 -12.67 4.55 4.34
C ILE A 95 -11.32 5.26 4.41
N SER A 96 -10.67 5.53 3.27
CA SER A 96 -9.39 6.25 3.22
C SER A 96 -9.51 7.66 3.81
N VAL A 97 -10.58 8.37 3.47
CA VAL A 97 -10.86 9.70 4.01
C VAL A 97 -11.11 9.64 5.52
N LEU A 98 -11.90 8.65 5.99
CA LEU A 98 -12.15 8.46 7.42
C LEU A 98 -10.87 8.19 8.20
N ILE A 99 -10.01 7.30 7.69
CA ILE A 99 -8.71 7.04 8.32
C ILE A 99 -7.88 8.32 8.39
N GLY A 100 -7.85 9.10 7.31
CA GLY A 100 -7.13 10.37 7.26
C GLY A 100 -7.66 11.40 8.25
N VAL A 101 -8.97 11.47 8.45
CA VAL A 101 -9.60 12.37 9.42
C VAL A 101 -9.31 11.95 10.87
N PHE A 102 -9.45 10.65 11.17
CA PHE A 102 -9.19 10.13 12.52
C PHE A 102 -7.71 10.14 12.91
N SER A 103 -6.82 10.05 11.93
CA SER A 103 -5.36 10.08 12.12
C SER A 103 -4.76 11.44 11.80
N TRP A 104 -5.54 12.53 11.97
CA TRP A 104 -5.11 13.86 11.56
C TRP A 104 -3.91 14.37 12.36
N GLU A 105 -2.77 14.48 11.68
CA GLU A 105 -1.52 15.04 12.21
C GLU A 105 -1.08 16.29 11.41
N GLY A 106 -2.03 16.97 10.79
CA GLY A 106 -1.78 18.13 9.93
C GLY A 106 -1.78 17.80 8.43
N LEU A 107 -1.20 18.69 7.62
CA LEU A 107 -1.17 18.55 6.15
C LEU A 107 -0.53 17.25 5.66
N LYS A 108 0.37 16.66 6.45
CA LYS A 108 1.01 15.37 6.13
C LYS A 108 0.01 14.22 6.05
N SER A 109 -1.11 14.29 6.75
CA SER A 109 -2.16 13.25 6.74
C SER A 109 -2.95 13.21 5.41
N ILE A 110 -2.93 14.29 4.64
CA ILE A 110 -3.59 14.35 3.33
C ILE A 110 -2.86 13.46 2.30
N LEU A 111 -1.54 13.39 2.38
CA LEU A 111 -0.71 12.66 1.42
C LEU A 111 -1.03 11.15 1.34
N PRO A 112 -1.13 10.41 2.49
CA PRO A 112 -1.55 9.00 2.46
C PRO A 112 -2.95 8.80 1.88
N VAL A 113 -3.87 9.70 2.18
CA VAL A 113 -5.24 9.64 1.65
C VAL A 113 -5.25 9.80 0.14
N LEU A 114 -4.55 10.80 -0.39
CA LEU A 114 -4.43 11.00 -1.83
C LEU A 114 -3.77 9.79 -2.51
N GLY A 115 -2.69 9.26 -1.92
CA GLY A 115 -2.04 8.05 -2.41
C GLY A 115 -3.00 6.85 -2.46
N SER A 116 -3.77 6.64 -1.40
CA SER A 116 -4.75 5.55 -1.32
C SER A 116 -5.88 5.70 -2.35
N VAL A 117 -6.36 6.92 -2.57
CA VAL A 117 -7.37 7.22 -3.60
C VAL A 117 -6.82 6.94 -5.00
N CYS A 118 -5.60 7.40 -5.30
CA CYS A 118 -4.95 7.13 -6.58
C CYS A 118 -4.81 5.61 -6.83
N PHE A 119 -4.36 4.84 -5.84
CA PHE A 119 -4.28 3.38 -5.95
C PHE A 119 -5.65 2.73 -6.15
N THR A 120 -6.67 3.20 -5.43
CA THR A 120 -8.04 2.67 -5.58
C THR A 120 -8.56 2.85 -7.00
N ILE A 121 -8.33 4.02 -7.59
CA ILE A 121 -8.72 4.30 -8.96
C ILE A 121 -7.88 3.48 -9.95
N SER A 122 -6.57 3.37 -9.71
CA SER A 122 -5.65 2.65 -10.59
C SER A 122 -6.02 1.16 -10.75
N PHE A 123 -6.48 0.52 -9.67
CA PHE A 123 -6.85 -0.90 -9.70
C PHE A 123 -8.07 -1.22 -10.56
N ARG A 124 -8.83 -0.21 -10.94
CA ARG A 124 -9.94 -0.35 -11.91
C ARG A 124 -9.48 -0.27 -13.36
N MET A 125 -8.24 0.10 -13.62
CA MET A 125 -7.73 0.22 -14.98
C MET A 125 -7.55 -1.15 -15.63
N LYS A 126 -7.86 -1.24 -16.93
CA LYS A 126 -7.85 -2.50 -17.67
C LYS A 126 -6.45 -2.96 -18.09
N THR A 127 -5.49 -2.06 -18.13
CA THR A 127 -4.12 -2.35 -18.60
C THR A 127 -3.09 -2.05 -17.52
N ALA A 128 -2.04 -2.86 -17.44
CA ALA A 128 -0.95 -2.66 -16.50
C ALA A 128 -0.26 -1.29 -16.66
N LYS A 129 -0.20 -0.77 -17.89
CA LYS A 129 0.36 0.56 -18.18
C LYS A 129 -0.45 1.68 -17.53
N LEU A 130 -1.78 1.62 -17.61
CA LEU A 130 -2.67 2.60 -16.98
C LEU A 130 -2.63 2.49 -15.45
N VAL A 131 -2.57 1.28 -14.89
CA VAL A 131 -2.40 1.07 -13.45
C VAL A 131 -1.13 1.76 -12.95
N ARG A 132 0.00 1.57 -13.64
CA ARG A 132 1.26 2.23 -13.29
C ARG A 132 1.17 3.76 -13.41
N LEU A 133 0.58 4.26 -14.48
CA LEU A 133 0.48 5.70 -14.74
C LEU A 133 -0.37 6.40 -13.68
N VAL A 134 -1.52 5.81 -13.31
CA VAL A 134 -2.44 6.38 -12.31
C VAL A 134 -1.90 6.22 -10.89
N SER A 135 -1.18 5.12 -10.59
CA SER A 135 -0.57 4.91 -9.27
C SER A 135 0.76 5.64 -9.07
N PHE A 136 1.42 6.07 -10.16
CA PHE A 136 2.72 6.75 -10.09
C PHE A 136 2.74 7.96 -9.17
N PRO A 137 1.74 8.87 -9.16
CA PRO A 137 1.73 10.02 -8.25
C PRO A 137 1.71 9.64 -6.76
N SER A 138 1.27 8.43 -6.41
CA SER A 138 1.24 7.99 -5.01
C SER A 138 2.64 7.68 -4.47
N SER A 139 3.57 7.23 -5.31
CA SER A 139 4.92 6.84 -4.88
C SER A 139 5.73 8.01 -4.30
N PRO A 140 5.85 9.18 -4.96
CA PRO A 140 6.52 10.34 -4.37
C PRO A 140 5.79 10.90 -3.14
N LEU A 141 4.46 10.75 -3.06
CA LEU A 141 3.70 11.16 -1.87
C LEU A 141 4.11 10.33 -0.64
N TRP A 142 4.35 9.03 -0.81
CA TRP A 142 4.83 8.17 0.28
C TRP A 142 6.27 8.50 0.68
N ILE A 143 7.15 8.85 -0.27
CA ILE A 143 8.53 9.26 0.03
C ILE A 143 8.55 10.51 0.90
N VAL A 144 7.71 11.49 0.60
CA VAL A 144 7.59 12.74 1.39
C VAL A 144 7.11 12.47 2.82
N ILE A 145 6.32 11.42 3.04
CA ILE A 145 5.82 11.04 4.37
C ILE A 145 6.91 10.38 5.21
N ILE A 146 7.77 9.59 4.57
CA ILE A 146 8.85 8.85 5.25
C ILE A 146 10.02 9.77 5.62
N LEU A 147 10.24 10.85 4.86
CA LEU A 147 11.24 11.88 5.14
C LEU A 147 10.74 12.95 6.12
#